data_15ccd50d6e0991f63d928bd4e2eb850a
#
_entry.id   15ccd50d6e0991f63d928bd4e2eb850a
#
_cell.length_a   1.000
_cell.length_b   1.000
_cell.length_c   1.000
_cell.angle_alpha   90.00
_cell.angle_beta   90.00
_cell.angle_gamma   90.00
#
_symmetry.space_group_name_H-M   'P 1'
#
loop_
_entity.id
_entity.type
_entity.pdbx_description
1 polymer ?
#
loop_
_entity_poly.entity_id
_entity_poly.type
_entity_poly.pdbx_seq_one_letter_code
_entity_poly.pdbx_strand_id
1 'polypeptide(L)'
;MSLKLMYITNRVDVALVAEKYGVDRIWVDLETLGKEERQKNMNTVKSNHCVEDIRTIKPYLSKSEMLVRVNPWNENSEEEINDVIDAGADIIMLPMWKSVNDVQNFLNVVNKRCKTTLLLETKEAVDCLDDVLNYCDMDEIHIGLNDLHLSYGLTFMFELLANGKVEEITKKIRNKGIPYGFGGIAKLGEGDLPAEKIVMEHYRLGSTRAILSRSFCNTDLVKNIDEIDKVFEKNIKDLRNFEDSLVGNIDFSKNHEEVKQLVDLIVKRRKALK
;
A
#
# COMPACT_ATOMS: atom_id res chain seq x y z
N MET A 1 6.79 -15.01 10.11
CA MET A 1 6.22 -13.65 10.34
C MET A 1 5.28 -13.38 9.17
N SER A 2 3.97 -13.21 9.40
CA SER A 2 3.01 -12.96 8.31
C SER A 2 2.92 -11.46 7.98
N LEU A 3 2.60 -11.13 6.73
CA LEU A 3 2.37 -9.76 6.30
C LEU A 3 1.12 -9.18 6.96
N LYS A 4 1.19 -7.94 7.45
CA LYS A 4 0.01 -7.15 7.77
C LYS A 4 -0.69 -6.75 6.49
N LEU A 5 -1.96 -7.11 6.37
CA LEU A 5 -2.75 -6.90 5.16
C LEU A 5 -3.62 -5.65 5.29
N MET A 6 -3.68 -4.87 4.21
CA MET A 6 -4.47 -3.64 4.13
C MET A 6 -5.46 -3.75 2.96
N TYR A 7 -6.71 -3.39 3.18
CA TYR A 7 -7.74 -3.44 2.13
C TYR A 7 -8.54 -2.15 2.06
N ILE A 8 -8.72 -1.62 0.85
CA ILE A 8 -9.42 -0.36 0.58
C ILE A 8 -10.92 -0.63 0.41
N THR A 9 -11.75 -0.04 1.26
CA THR A 9 -13.20 -0.07 1.13
C THR A 9 -13.86 1.03 1.97
N ASN A 10 -15.02 1.51 1.51
CA ASN A 10 -15.91 2.36 2.29
C ASN A 10 -17.25 1.65 2.61
N ARG A 11 -17.33 0.34 2.40
CA ARG A 11 -18.49 -0.49 2.70
C ARG A 11 -18.30 -1.21 4.03
N VAL A 12 -19.25 -1.01 4.97
CA VAL A 12 -19.22 -1.66 6.30
C VAL A 12 -19.25 -3.19 6.17
N ASP A 13 -20.11 -3.75 5.33
CA ASP A 13 -20.25 -5.18 5.13
C ASP A 13 -18.95 -5.82 4.60
N VAL A 14 -18.29 -5.15 3.67
CA VAL A 14 -16.98 -5.60 3.12
C VAL A 14 -15.88 -5.48 4.16
N ALA A 15 -15.85 -4.40 4.95
CA ALA A 15 -14.89 -4.19 6.02
C ALA A 15 -14.97 -5.31 7.08
N LEU A 16 -16.20 -5.69 7.46
CA LEU A 16 -16.43 -6.77 8.40
C LEU A 16 -16.00 -8.15 7.85
N VAL A 17 -16.25 -8.40 6.57
CA VAL A 17 -15.75 -9.61 5.90
C VAL A 17 -14.22 -9.62 5.87
N ALA A 18 -13.59 -8.52 5.50
CA ALA A 18 -12.13 -8.42 5.48
C ALA A 18 -11.52 -8.65 6.88
N GLU A 19 -12.07 -8.02 7.93
CA GLU A 19 -11.64 -8.22 9.31
C GLU A 19 -11.85 -9.67 9.77
N LYS A 20 -13.00 -10.29 9.45
CA LYS A 20 -13.31 -11.69 9.77
C LYS A 20 -12.23 -12.65 9.33
N TYR A 21 -11.66 -12.42 8.16
CA TYR A 21 -10.61 -13.27 7.59
C TYR A 21 -9.18 -12.81 7.87
N GLY A 22 -9.01 -11.77 8.73
CA GLY A 22 -7.68 -11.37 9.23
C GLY A 22 -6.97 -10.35 8.38
N VAL A 23 -7.71 -9.46 7.72
CA VAL A 23 -7.14 -8.20 7.20
C VAL A 23 -6.87 -7.28 8.38
N ASP A 24 -5.65 -6.81 8.51
CA ASP A 24 -5.19 -6.04 9.68
C ASP A 24 -5.65 -4.58 9.65
N ARG A 25 -5.90 -4.03 8.44
CA ARG A 25 -6.28 -2.63 8.26
C ARG A 25 -7.36 -2.45 7.21
N ILE A 26 -8.40 -1.74 7.58
CA ILE A 26 -9.40 -1.23 6.65
C ILE A 26 -8.98 0.18 6.26
N TRP A 27 -8.92 0.42 4.96
CA TRP A 27 -8.36 1.65 4.42
C TRP A 27 -9.46 2.49 3.74
N VAL A 28 -9.71 3.69 4.28
CA VAL A 28 -10.51 4.73 3.64
C VAL A 28 -9.58 5.69 2.90
N ASP A 29 -9.84 5.91 1.62
CA ASP A 29 -8.97 6.69 0.72
C ASP A 29 -9.62 8.02 0.35
N LEU A 30 -9.21 9.10 1.02
CA LEU A 30 -9.71 10.46 0.79
C LEU A 30 -8.89 11.22 -0.26
N GLU A 31 -7.84 10.62 -0.82
CA GLU A 31 -7.01 11.31 -1.79
C GLU A 31 -7.78 11.62 -3.08
N THR A 32 -7.92 12.90 -3.38
CA THR A 32 -8.55 13.43 -4.62
C THR A 32 -7.63 14.38 -5.38
N LEU A 33 -6.82 15.17 -4.66
CA LEU A 33 -5.97 16.20 -5.24
C LEU A 33 -4.88 15.61 -6.16
N GLY A 34 -4.81 16.12 -7.39
CA GLY A 34 -3.84 15.71 -8.41
C GLY A 34 -4.04 14.31 -8.99
N LYS A 35 -5.01 13.52 -8.49
CA LYS A 35 -5.26 12.14 -8.95
C LYS A 35 -5.75 12.10 -10.40
N GLU A 36 -6.56 13.09 -10.80
CA GLU A 36 -7.08 13.18 -12.17
C GLU A 36 -5.99 13.41 -13.22
N GLU A 37 -5.00 14.23 -12.91
CA GLU A 37 -3.90 14.52 -13.83
C GLU A 37 -2.93 13.33 -13.95
N ARG A 38 -2.59 12.69 -12.83
CA ARG A 38 -1.66 11.56 -12.79
C ARG A 38 -2.23 10.31 -13.45
N GLN A 39 -3.55 10.11 -13.39
CA GLN A 39 -4.22 8.89 -13.84
C GLN A 39 -5.02 9.07 -15.15
N LYS A 40 -4.75 10.12 -15.91
CA LYS A 40 -5.42 10.51 -17.16
C LYS A 40 -5.30 9.45 -18.21
N ASN A 41 -5.41 8.36 -18.31
CA ASN A 41 -5.40 7.20 -19.23
C ASN A 41 -5.16 5.85 -18.52
N MET A 42 -5.33 5.82 -17.19
CA MET A 42 -5.24 4.58 -16.45
C MET A 42 -6.64 4.10 -16.05
N ASN A 43 -6.85 2.80 -16.12
CA ASN A 43 -8.07 2.16 -15.62
C ASN A 43 -8.00 2.04 -14.08
N THR A 44 -7.98 3.21 -13.40
CA THR A 44 -7.94 3.30 -11.95
C THR A 44 -9.31 3.70 -11.42
N VAL A 45 -9.79 3.01 -10.39
CA VAL A 45 -11.04 3.39 -9.73
C VAL A 45 -10.79 4.65 -8.90
N LYS A 46 -11.61 5.68 -9.13
CA LYS A 46 -11.66 6.85 -8.25
C LYS A 46 -12.44 6.45 -7.00
N SER A 47 -11.80 6.48 -5.85
CA SER A 47 -12.49 6.32 -4.58
C SER A 47 -13.41 7.53 -4.36
N ASN A 48 -14.69 7.28 -4.15
CA ASN A 48 -15.65 8.32 -3.71
C ASN A 48 -15.80 8.24 -2.18
N HIS A 49 -14.68 8.12 -1.47
CA HIS A 49 -14.70 8.02 -0.02
C HIS A 49 -14.74 9.41 0.61
N CYS A 50 -15.33 9.51 1.78
CA CYS A 50 -15.43 10.74 2.55
C CYS A 50 -15.21 10.47 4.05
N VAL A 51 -15.06 11.53 4.84
CA VAL A 51 -14.82 11.42 6.30
C VAL A 51 -15.95 10.68 7.01
N GLU A 52 -17.19 10.78 6.51
CA GLU A 52 -18.34 10.07 7.07
C GLU A 52 -18.23 8.55 6.93
N ASP A 53 -17.52 8.05 5.91
CA ASP A 53 -17.25 6.61 5.79
C ASP A 53 -16.42 6.10 6.98
N ILE A 54 -15.50 6.91 7.51
CA ILE A 54 -14.70 6.57 8.69
C ILE A 54 -15.63 6.42 9.90
N ARG A 55 -16.49 7.42 10.17
CA ARG A 55 -17.45 7.39 11.28
C ARG A 55 -18.41 6.22 11.21
N THR A 56 -18.77 5.85 9.97
CA THR A 56 -19.71 4.75 9.71
C THR A 56 -19.05 3.38 9.91
N ILE A 57 -17.80 3.18 9.51
CA ILE A 57 -17.11 1.88 9.57
C ILE A 57 -16.46 1.65 10.94
N LYS A 58 -15.76 2.66 11.48
CA LYS A 58 -14.93 2.52 12.68
C LYS A 58 -15.62 1.86 13.87
N PRO A 59 -16.89 2.17 14.21
CA PRO A 59 -17.56 1.56 15.37
C PRO A 59 -17.77 0.05 15.27
N TYR A 60 -17.71 -0.51 14.07
CA TYR A 60 -17.89 -1.95 13.84
C TYR A 60 -16.57 -2.73 13.81
N LEU A 61 -15.43 -2.07 13.69
CA LEU A 61 -14.12 -2.73 13.70
C LEU A 61 -13.71 -3.09 15.12
N SER A 62 -13.34 -4.34 15.32
CA SER A 62 -12.94 -4.89 16.62
C SER A 62 -11.46 -5.29 16.68
N LYS A 63 -10.84 -5.58 15.55
CA LYS A 63 -9.46 -6.06 15.42
C LYS A 63 -8.65 -5.25 14.42
N SER A 64 -9.28 -4.87 13.29
CA SER A 64 -8.61 -4.10 12.24
C SER A 64 -8.44 -2.64 12.64
N GLU A 65 -7.27 -2.08 12.34
CA GLU A 65 -7.02 -0.65 12.47
C GLU A 65 -7.68 0.11 11.30
N MET A 66 -8.25 1.28 11.58
CA MET A 66 -8.75 2.20 10.57
C MET A 66 -7.57 3.02 10.02
N LEU A 67 -7.16 2.74 8.78
CA LEU A 67 -6.16 3.50 8.05
C LEU A 67 -6.86 4.50 7.13
N VAL A 68 -6.46 5.76 7.17
CA VAL A 68 -7.00 6.82 6.32
C VAL A 68 -5.87 7.48 5.53
N ARG A 69 -5.96 7.46 4.19
CA ARG A 69 -5.09 8.27 3.35
C ARG A 69 -5.76 9.62 3.12
N VAL A 70 -5.09 10.66 3.59
CA VAL A 70 -5.47 12.07 3.36
C VAL A 70 -4.97 12.57 2.01
N ASN A 71 -5.27 13.81 1.65
CA ASN A 71 -4.71 14.45 0.47
C ASN A 71 -3.20 14.74 0.65
N PRO A 72 -2.45 14.94 -0.46
CA PRO A 72 -1.10 15.52 -0.40
C PRO A 72 -1.09 16.80 0.44
N TRP A 73 0.01 17.06 1.14
CA TRP A 73 0.12 18.26 1.98
C TRP A 73 -0.28 19.53 1.20
N ASN A 74 -1.23 20.28 1.71
CA ASN A 74 -1.81 21.48 1.11
C ASN A 74 -2.35 22.43 2.21
N GLU A 75 -2.90 23.57 1.82
CA GLU A 75 -3.41 24.61 2.75
C GLU A 75 -4.56 24.16 3.66
N ASN A 76 -5.31 23.12 3.26
CA ASN A 76 -6.44 22.58 4.05
C ASN A 76 -6.05 21.33 4.86
N SER A 77 -4.78 20.90 4.83
CA SER A 77 -4.34 19.65 5.47
C SER A 77 -4.55 19.63 6.98
N GLU A 78 -4.43 20.78 7.66
CA GLU A 78 -4.64 20.85 9.11
C GLU A 78 -6.10 20.53 9.47
N GLU A 79 -7.06 21.09 8.76
CA GLU A 79 -8.49 20.83 8.96
C GLU A 79 -8.82 19.37 8.62
N GLU A 80 -8.39 18.89 7.45
CA GLU A 80 -8.61 17.50 7.00
C GLU A 80 -8.06 16.48 8.01
N ILE A 81 -6.83 16.66 8.50
CA ILE A 81 -6.21 15.75 9.45
C ILE A 81 -6.98 15.73 10.78
N ASN A 82 -7.40 16.91 11.28
CA ASN A 82 -8.18 16.99 12.49
C ASN A 82 -9.53 16.27 12.35
N ASP A 83 -10.25 16.49 11.25
CA ASP A 83 -11.52 15.83 10.96
C ASP A 83 -11.39 14.31 10.89
N VAL A 84 -10.30 13.83 10.29
CA VAL A 84 -10.00 12.40 10.15
C VAL A 84 -9.69 11.76 11.50
N ILE A 85 -8.93 12.44 12.36
CA ILE A 85 -8.64 11.96 13.73
C ILE A 85 -9.93 11.91 14.55
N ASP A 86 -10.72 12.97 14.50
CA ASP A 86 -11.99 13.08 15.24
C ASP A 86 -13.04 12.07 14.74
N ALA A 87 -12.96 11.66 13.46
CA ALA A 87 -13.76 10.58 12.90
C ALA A 87 -13.36 9.18 13.37
N GLY A 88 -12.17 9.02 13.98
CA GLY A 88 -11.71 7.77 14.58
C GLY A 88 -10.64 7.01 13.80
N ALA A 89 -9.81 7.68 12.99
CA ALA A 89 -8.66 7.06 12.36
C ALA A 89 -7.63 6.59 13.40
N ASP A 90 -7.17 5.35 13.26
CA ASP A 90 -6.06 4.81 14.07
C ASP A 90 -4.71 5.14 13.43
N ILE A 91 -4.70 5.28 12.11
CA ILE A 91 -3.50 5.54 11.32
C ILE A 91 -3.83 6.53 10.21
N ILE A 92 -3.01 7.55 10.03
CA ILE A 92 -3.11 8.47 8.88
C ILE A 92 -1.93 8.27 7.95
N MET A 93 -2.22 8.20 6.65
CA MET A 93 -1.24 8.04 5.60
C MET A 93 -1.11 9.33 4.77
N LEU A 94 0.10 9.91 4.73
CA LEU A 94 0.45 11.06 3.89
C LEU A 94 0.93 10.58 2.52
N PRO A 95 0.20 10.85 1.41
CA PRO A 95 0.63 10.54 0.06
C PRO A 95 1.48 11.66 -0.54
N MET A 96 2.16 11.39 -1.66
CA MET A 96 2.72 12.36 -2.60
C MET A 96 3.63 13.44 -2.00
N TRP A 97 4.18 13.24 -0.80
CA TRP A 97 5.12 14.18 -0.20
C TRP A 97 6.42 14.25 -1.02
N LYS A 98 7.07 15.41 -1.01
CA LYS A 98 8.23 15.72 -1.85
C LYS A 98 9.39 16.34 -1.08
N SER A 99 9.16 16.70 0.16
CA SER A 99 10.16 17.39 0.97
C SER A 99 10.07 16.97 2.44
N VAL A 100 11.16 17.21 3.19
CA VAL A 100 11.19 17.07 4.65
C VAL A 100 10.15 17.97 5.29
N ASN A 101 9.94 19.17 4.74
CA ASN A 101 8.97 20.11 5.29
C ASN A 101 7.52 19.61 5.20
N ASP A 102 7.13 18.97 4.08
CA ASP A 102 5.78 18.36 3.96
C ASP A 102 5.55 17.34 5.07
N VAL A 103 6.57 16.49 5.31
CA VAL A 103 6.51 15.45 6.34
C VAL A 103 6.47 16.05 7.75
N GLN A 104 7.32 17.05 8.04
CA GLN A 104 7.35 17.70 9.34
C GLN A 104 6.03 18.42 9.64
N ASN A 105 5.47 19.15 8.69
CA ASN A 105 4.18 19.81 8.84
C ASN A 105 3.06 18.80 9.13
N PHE A 106 3.00 17.71 8.36
CA PHE A 106 2.06 16.61 8.60
C PHE A 106 2.20 16.03 10.01
N LEU A 107 3.41 15.67 10.41
CA LEU A 107 3.68 15.09 11.74
C LEU A 107 3.37 16.06 12.88
N ASN A 108 3.63 17.34 12.69
CA ASN A 108 3.30 18.38 13.67
C ASN A 108 1.79 18.51 13.89
N VAL A 109 1.00 18.45 12.81
CA VAL A 109 -0.47 18.49 12.92
C VAL A 109 -1.01 17.22 13.54
N VAL A 110 -0.53 16.04 13.12
CA VAL A 110 -0.95 14.78 13.76
C VAL A 110 -0.60 14.74 15.24
N ASN A 111 0.56 15.29 15.60
CA ASN A 111 1.03 15.46 16.99
C ASN A 111 0.87 14.20 17.86
N LYS A 112 1.23 13.05 17.32
CA LYS A 112 1.15 11.73 17.99
C LYS A 112 -0.24 11.32 18.50
N ARG A 113 -1.30 11.96 18.02
CA ARG A 113 -2.68 11.60 18.39
C ARG A 113 -3.13 10.25 17.80
N CYS A 114 -2.51 9.85 16.69
CA CYS A 114 -2.67 8.54 16.07
C CYS A 114 -1.35 8.13 15.39
N LYS A 115 -1.28 6.90 14.87
CA LYS A 115 -0.12 6.43 14.10
C LYS A 115 -0.02 7.13 12.75
N THR A 116 1.19 7.21 12.22
CA THR A 116 1.49 7.84 10.94
C THR A 116 2.16 6.87 9.98
N THR A 117 1.74 6.90 8.72
CA THR A 117 2.38 6.19 7.61
C THR A 117 2.75 7.19 6.53
N LEU A 118 3.99 7.19 6.06
CA LEU A 118 4.38 7.94 4.87
C LEU A 118 4.25 7.04 3.65
N LEU A 119 3.50 7.48 2.63
CA LEU A 119 3.44 6.80 1.33
C LEU A 119 4.54 7.35 0.42
N LEU A 120 5.63 6.61 0.30
CA LEU A 120 6.80 6.98 -0.51
C LEU A 120 6.53 6.59 -1.97
N GLU A 121 6.17 7.57 -2.80
CA GLU A 121 5.70 7.32 -4.16
C GLU A 121 6.12 8.37 -5.20
N THR A 122 7.03 9.28 -4.81
CA THR A 122 7.62 10.29 -5.69
C THR A 122 9.14 10.17 -5.73
N LYS A 123 9.75 10.59 -6.84
CA LYS A 123 11.20 10.62 -6.96
C LYS A 123 11.81 11.57 -5.93
N GLU A 124 11.18 12.71 -5.72
CA GLU A 124 11.62 13.73 -4.77
C GLU A 124 11.60 13.18 -3.33
N ALA A 125 10.61 12.34 -2.99
CA ALA A 125 10.58 11.64 -1.70
C ALA A 125 11.78 10.69 -1.53
N VAL A 126 12.17 9.99 -2.59
CA VAL A 126 13.37 9.13 -2.56
C VAL A 126 14.64 9.95 -2.41
N ASP A 127 14.73 11.10 -3.10
CA ASP A 127 15.89 11.98 -3.07
C ASP A 127 16.12 12.60 -1.67
N CYS A 128 15.06 12.92 -0.90
CA CYS A 128 15.16 13.45 0.45
C CYS A 128 14.95 12.40 1.58
N LEU A 129 14.88 11.10 1.23
CA LEU A 129 14.56 10.06 2.20
C LEU A 129 15.52 10.00 3.39
N ASP A 130 16.81 10.18 3.17
CA ASP A 130 17.81 10.13 4.24
C ASP A 130 17.58 11.25 5.27
N ASP A 131 17.20 12.44 4.82
CA ASP A 131 16.87 13.55 5.71
C ASP A 131 15.56 13.29 6.46
N VAL A 132 14.53 12.77 5.78
CA VAL A 132 13.27 12.36 6.43
C VAL A 132 13.52 11.32 7.51
N LEU A 133 14.34 10.29 7.22
CA LEU A 133 14.70 9.25 8.18
C LEU A 133 15.55 9.75 9.36
N ASN A 134 16.26 10.87 9.21
CA ASN A 134 17.09 11.45 10.25
C ASN A 134 16.35 12.46 11.14
N TYR A 135 15.38 13.19 10.57
CA TYR A 135 14.79 14.37 11.21
C TYR A 135 13.29 14.28 11.48
N CYS A 136 12.63 13.19 11.03
CA CYS A 136 11.19 13.00 11.19
C CYS A 136 10.90 11.73 12.00
N ASP A 137 9.89 11.79 12.87
CA ASP A 137 9.49 10.70 13.78
C ASP A 137 8.15 10.11 13.32
N MET A 138 8.18 9.34 12.21
CA MET A 138 7.04 8.61 11.70
C MET A 138 7.02 7.16 12.21
N ASP A 139 5.84 6.55 12.28
CA ASP A 139 5.70 5.17 12.73
C ASP A 139 6.02 4.14 11.64
N GLU A 140 5.70 4.45 10.38
CA GLU A 140 5.79 3.49 9.28
C GLU A 140 6.01 4.16 7.92
N ILE A 141 6.53 3.38 6.96
CA ILE A 141 6.63 3.80 5.56
C ILE A 141 6.02 2.71 4.66
N HIS A 142 5.20 3.12 3.69
CA HIS A 142 4.77 2.26 2.60
C HIS A 142 5.27 2.79 1.26
N ILE A 143 5.85 1.93 0.42
CA ILE A 143 6.37 2.32 -0.90
C ILE A 143 5.26 2.12 -1.93
N GLY A 144 4.74 3.21 -2.47
CA GLY A 144 3.69 3.21 -3.49
C GLY A 144 4.25 2.95 -4.88
N LEU A 145 4.41 1.68 -5.28
CA LEU A 145 5.08 1.30 -6.53
C LEU A 145 4.39 1.87 -7.77
N ASN A 146 3.06 2.07 -7.73
CA ASN A 146 2.33 2.55 -8.91
C ASN A 146 2.69 4.00 -9.27
N ASP A 147 2.65 4.93 -8.32
CA ASP A 147 2.99 6.32 -8.61
C ASP A 147 4.51 6.52 -8.67
N LEU A 148 5.27 5.77 -7.88
CA LEU A 148 6.73 5.83 -7.91
C LEU A 148 7.30 5.45 -9.29
N HIS A 149 6.78 4.37 -9.93
CA HIS A 149 7.28 3.98 -11.24
C HIS A 149 6.98 5.04 -12.32
N LEU A 150 5.82 5.70 -12.22
CA LEU A 150 5.46 6.82 -13.10
C LEU A 150 6.39 8.02 -12.89
N SER A 151 6.71 8.34 -11.64
CA SER A 151 7.64 9.41 -11.28
C SER A 151 9.05 9.17 -11.84
N TYR A 152 9.45 7.90 -12.03
CA TYR A 152 10.70 7.51 -12.70
C TYR A 152 10.56 7.29 -14.21
N GLY A 153 9.37 7.49 -14.81
CA GLY A 153 9.12 7.29 -16.24
C GLY A 153 9.23 5.82 -16.67
N LEU A 154 9.00 4.87 -15.76
CA LEU A 154 9.04 3.45 -16.03
C LEU A 154 7.73 2.96 -16.67
N THR A 155 7.76 1.79 -17.31
CA THR A 155 6.63 1.22 -18.03
C THR A 155 5.77 0.29 -17.18
N PHE A 156 6.39 -0.32 -16.15
CA PHE A 156 5.75 -1.30 -15.28
C PHE A 156 6.23 -1.13 -13.84
N MET A 157 5.29 -1.09 -12.89
CA MET A 157 5.60 -0.77 -11.49
C MET A 157 6.63 -1.71 -10.85
N PHE A 158 6.69 -2.95 -11.26
CA PHE A 158 7.64 -3.93 -10.71
C PHE A 158 9.05 -3.84 -11.32
N GLU A 159 9.29 -2.93 -12.29
CA GLU A 159 10.66 -2.58 -12.67
C GLU A 159 11.46 -2.07 -11.47
N LEU A 160 10.78 -1.41 -10.50
CA LEU A 160 11.39 -0.92 -9.26
C LEU A 160 11.90 -2.05 -8.35
N LEU A 161 11.27 -3.25 -8.40
CA LEU A 161 11.80 -4.45 -7.73
C LEU A 161 12.99 -5.03 -8.52
N ALA A 162 12.80 -5.20 -9.84
CA ALA A 162 13.78 -5.85 -10.71
C ALA A 162 15.11 -5.09 -10.80
N ASN A 163 15.07 -3.74 -10.78
CA ASN A 163 16.26 -2.89 -10.89
C ASN A 163 16.94 -2.58 -9.55
N GLY A 164 16.42 -3.11 -8.43
CA GLY A 164 16.99 -2.93 -7.10
C GLY A 164 16.62 -1.63 -6.39
N LYS A 165 15.78 -0.75 -6.99
CA LYS A 165 15.41 0.53 -6.35
C LYS A 165 14.65 0.32 -5.04
N VAL A 166 13.70 -0.63 -4.98
CA VAL A 166 12.99 -0.96 -3.74
C VAL A 166 13.95 -1.53 -2.70
N GLU A 167 14.94 -2.33 -3.10
CA GLU A 167 15.95 -2.86 -2.19
C GLU A 167 16.82 -1.75 -1.58
N GLU A 168 17.25 -0.77 -2.39
CA GLU A 168 17.96 0.42 -1.92
C GLU A 168 17.17 1.18 -0.86
N ILE A 169 15.90 1.48 -1.16
CA ILE A 169 14.99 2.22 -0.27
C ILE A 169 14.75 1.44 1.02
N THR A 170 14.39 0.16 0.92
CA THR A 170 14.07 -0.66 2.08
C THR A 170 15.28 -0.90 2.99
N LYS A 171 16.49 -0.95 2.44
CA LYS A 171 17.72 -1.01 3.23
C LYS A 171 17.90 0.21 4.12
N LYS A 172 17.65 1.41 3.58
CA LYS A 172 17.70 2.67 4.36
C LYS A 172 16.68 2.67 5.50
N ILE A 173 15.42 2.33 5.20
CA ILE A 173 14.32 2.31 6.17
C ILE A 173 14.60 1.28 7.27
N ARG A 174 15.01 0.06 6.89
CA ARG A 174 15.34 -1.02 7.82
C ARG A 174 16.48 -0.66 8.77
N ASN A 175 17.50 0.05 8.28
CA ASN A 175 18.62 0.50 9.11
C ASN A 175 18.18 1.46 10.24
N LYS A 176 17.03 2.10 10.10
CA LYS A 176 16.41 2.95 11.12
C LYS A 176 15.43 2.20 12.03
N GLY A 177 15.20 0.90 11.79
CA GLY A 177 14.25 0.09 12.54
C GLY A 177 12.78 0.44 12.27
N ILE A 178 12.49 1.24 11.24
CA ILE A 178 11.12 1.65 10.89
C ILE A 178 10.44 0.51 10.14
N PRO A 179 9.24 0.08 10.55
CA PRO A 179 8.45 -0.90 9.82
C PRO A 179 8.02 -0.38 8.45
N TYR A 180 8.03 -1.24 7.44
CA TYR A 180 7.67 -0.84 6.07
C TYR A 180 6.95 -1.93 5.29
N GLY A 181 6.30 -1.49 4.21
CA GLY A 181 5.71 -2.31 3.17
C GLY A 181 5.93 -1.71 1.78
N PHE A 182 5.55 -2.44 0.76
CA PHE A 182 5.56 -1.90 -0.61
C PHE A 182 4.45 -2.50 -1.47
N GLY A 183 3.97 -1.71 -2.44
CA GLY A 183 3.05 -2.16 -3.48
C GLY A 183 1.79 -2.85 -2.98
N GLY A 184 1.15 -3.52 -3.91
CA GLY A 184 -0.02 -4.35 -3.68
C GLY A 184 0.18 -5.75 -4.22
N ILE A 185 -0.51 -6.73 -3.61
CA ILE A 185 -0.53 -8.13 -4.03
C ILE A 185 -1.90 -8.51 -4.58
N ALA A 186 -1.90 -9.29 -5.65
CA ALA A 186 -3.09 -9.94 -6.19
C ALA A 186 -3.40 -11.23 -5.41
N LYS A 187 -4.50 -11.89 -5.71
CA LYS A 187 -4.69 -13.28 -5.26
C LYS A 187 -3.65 -14.18 -5.94
N LEU A 188 -3.26 -15.26 -5.25
CA LEU A 188 -2.28 -16.21 -5.77
C LEU A 188 -2.73 -16.77 -7.14
N GLY A 189 -1.77 -16.96 -8.03
CA GLY A 189 -2.00 -17.39 -9.41
C GLY A 189 -2.44 -16.27 -10.36
N GLU A 190 -2.54 -15.01 -9.91
CA GLU A 190 -2.93 -13.87 -10.74
C GLU A 190 -1.90 -12.74 -10.74
N GLY A 191 -2.14 -11.77 -11.63
CA GLY A 191 -1.27 -10.62 -11.87
C GLY A 191 -0.35 -10.82 -13.08
N ASP A 192 0.05 -9.71 -13.73
CA ASP A 192 1.05 -9.75 -14.81
C ASP A 192 2.38 -10.32 -14.31
N LEU A 193 2.81 -9.90 -13.11
CA LEU A 193 3.81 -10.58 -12.32
C LEU A 193 3.06 -11.42 -11.27
N PRO A 194 3.26 -12.75 -11.22
CA PRO A 194 2.54 -13.62 -10.29
C PRO A 194 2.65 -13.16 -8.84
N ALA A 195 1.52 -13.18 -8.12
CA ALA A 195 1.46 -12.70 -6.74
C ALA A 195 2.46 -13.41 -5.82
N GLU A 196 2.70 -14.71 -6.04
CA GLU A 196 3.68 -15.51 -5.30
C GLU A 196 5.09 -14.91 -5.37
N LYS A 197 5.47 -14.42 -6.56
CA LYS A 197 6.77 -13.77 -6.77
C LYS A 197 6.91 -12.49 -5.95
N ILE A 198 5.82 -11.72 -5.87
CA ILE A 198 5.77 -10.47 -5.12
C ILE A 198 5.82 -10.75 -3.61
N VAL A 199 5.05 -11.75 -3.12
CA VAL A 199 5.07 -12.15 -1.72
C VAL A 199 6.49 -12.62 -1.31
N MET A 200 7.17 -13.41 -2.16
CA MET A 200 8.55 -13.82 -1.89
C MET A 200 9.52 -12.63 -1.86
N GLU A 201 9.31 -11.57 -2.67
CA GLU A 201 10.09 -10.32 -2.57
C GLU A 201 9.84 -9.57 -1.26
N HIS A 202 8.60 -9.58 -0.73
CA HIS A 202 8.34 -9.03 0.61
C HIS A 202 9.19 -9.74 1.67
N TYR A 203 9.23 -11.07 1.64
CA TYR A 203 10.05 -11.86 2.57
C TYR A 203 11.55 -11.62 2.36
N ARG A 204 12.03 -11.60 1.11
CA ARG A 204 13.44 -11.32 0.78
C ARG A 204 13.89 -9.96 1.31
N LEU A 205 13.06 -8.94 1.14
CA LEU A 205 13.39 -7.57 1.52
C LEU A 205 13.07 -7.25 2.98
N GLY A 206 12.43 -8.15 3.75
CA GLY A 206 12.06 -7.91 5.13
C GLY A 206 10.88 -6.95 5.30
N SER A 207 10.05 -6.85 4.28
CA SER A 207 8.80 -6.09 4.33
C SER A 207 7.77 -6.78 5.22
N THR A 208 7.00 -6.01 5.97
CA THR A 208 6.05 -6.53 6.96
C THR A 208 4.58 -6.23 6.64
N ARG A 209 4.29 -5.55 5.53
CA ARG A 209 2.93 -5.15 5.16
C ARG A 209 2.72 -5.10 3.66
N ALA A 210 1.50 -5.38 3.23
CA ALA A 210 1.10 -5.31 1.83
C ALA A 210 -0.35 -4.85 1.69
N ILE A 211 -0.64 -4.18 0.57
CA ILE A 211 -2.02 -3.83 0.18
C ILE A 211 -2.60 -5.03 -0.58
N LEU A 212 -3.80 -5.45 -0.25
CA LEU A 212 -4.57 -6.35 -1.09
C LEU A 212 -5.12 -5.54 -2.27
N SER A 213 -4.64 -5.83 -3.46
CA SER A 213 -5.03 -5.10 -4.67
C SER A 213 -6.47 -5.42 -5.07
N ARG A 214 -7.01 -4.63 -6.00
CA ARG A 214 -8.36 -4.91 -6.57
C ARG A 214 -8.47 -6.28 -7.22
N SER A 215 -7.41 -6.83 -7.76
CA SER A 215 -7.42 -8.20 -8.30
C SER A 215 -7.47 -9.28 -7.20
N PHE A 216 -7.27 -8.92 -5.95
CA PHE A 216 -7.51 -9.83 -4.82
C PHE A 216 -9.01 -10.04 -4.58
N CYS A 217 -9.78 -8.95 -4.51
CA CYS A 217 -11.24 -8.96 -4.50
C CYS A 217 -11.74 -7.65 -5.13
N ASN A 218 -12.41 -7.73 -6.28
CA ASN A 218 -12.93 -6.57 -6.97
C ASN A 218 -14.39 -6.32 -6.59
N THR A 219 -14.62 -5.51 -5.56
CA THR A 219 -15.95 -5.17 -5.06
C THR A 219 -16.73 -4.22 -5.99
N ASP A 220 -16.11 -3.71 -7.04
CA ASP A 220 -16.83 -2.98 -8.11
C ASP A 220 -17.56 -3.94 -9.05
N LEU A 221 -17.01 -5.13 -9.25
CA LEU A 221 -17.58 -6.18 -10.10
C LEU A 221 -18.41 -7.17 -9.28
N VAL A 222 -17.93 -7.58 -8.12
CA VAL A 222 -18.63 -8.51 -7.22
C VAL A 222 -19.39 -7.68 -6.18
N LYS A 223 -20.71 -7.63 -6.27
CA LYS A 223 -21.56 -6.84 -5.36
C LYS A 223 -22.20 -7.70 -4.26
N ASN A 224 -22.37 -9.00 -4.50
CA ASN A 224 -22.97 -9.93 -3.56
C ASN A 224 -22.02 -10.19 -2.40
N ILE A 225 -22.49 -9.96 -1.16
CA ILE A 225 -21.65 -10.09 0.04
C ILE A 225 -21.26 -11.56 0.30
N ASP A 226 -22.10 -12.53 -0.01
CA ASP A 226 -21.81 -13.96 0.17
C ASP A 226 -20.70 -14.42 -0.79
N GLU A 227 -20.64 -13.83 -1.98
CA GLU A 227 -19.55 -14.09 -2.93
C GLU A 227 -18.25 -13.44 -2.46
N ILE A 228 -18.32 -12.20 -1.96
CA ILE A 228 -17.18 -11.49 -1.38
C ILE A 228 -16.63 -12.26 -0.18
N ASP A 229 -17.50 -12.77 0.71
CA ASP A 229 -17.11 -13.58 1.88
C ASP A 229 -16.30 -14.81 1.45
N LYS A 230 -16.79 -15.56 0.45
CA LYS A 230 -16.09 -16.74 -0.10
C LYS A 230 -14.75 -16.38 -0.74
N VAL A 231 -14.68 -15.23 -1.43
CA VAL A 231 -13.44 -14.74 -2.06
C VAL A 231 -12.40 -14.45 -0.98
N PHE A 232 -12.78 -13.72 0.08
CA PHE A 232 -11.85 -13.42 1.18
C PHE A 232 -11.43 -14.69 1.92
N GLU A 233 -12.38 -15.57 2.28
CA GLU A 233 -12.10 -16.84 2.96
C GLU A 233 -11.03 -17.63 2.21
N LYS A 234 -11.27 -17.88 0.92
CA LYS A 234 -10.36 -18.66 0.10
C LYS A 234 -9.00 -17.98 -0.06
N ASN A 235 -9.00 -16.72 -0.51
CA ASN A 235 -7.76 -16.08 -0.94
C ASN A 235 -6.86 -15.71 0.26
N ILE A 236 -7.42 -15.33 1.41
CA ILE A 236 -6.62 -15.12 2.63
C ILE A 236 -6.04 -16.42 3.12
N LYS A 237 -6.83 -17.52 3.15
CA LYS A 237 -6.34 -18.83 3.52
C LYS A 237 -5.20 -19.31 2.62
N ASP A 238 -5.37 -19.16 1.30
CA ASP A 238 -4.35 -19.52 0.32
C ASP A 238 -3.07 -18.70 0.55
N LEU A 239 -3.19 -17.39 0.74
CA LEU A 239 -2.07 -16.50 1.03
C LEU A 239 -1.33 -16.91 2.32
N ARG A 240 -2.06 -17.16 3.42
CA ARG A 240 -1.44 -17.58 4.70
C ARG A 240 -0.75 -18.93 4.58
N ASN A 241 -1.35 -19.90 3.91
CA ASN A 241 -0.71 -21.18 3.62
C ASN A 241 0.58 -21.00 2.79
N PHE A 242 0.57 -20.10 1.82
CA PHE A 242 1.75 -19.80 1.03
C PHE A 242 2.84 -19.15 1.90
N GLU A 243 2.49 -18.17 2.74
CA GLU A 243 3.43 -17.54 3.68
C GLU A 243 4.04 -18.57 4.63
N ASP A 244 3.24 -19.50 5.15
CA ASP A 244 3.71 -20.58 6.03
C ASP A 244 4.71 -21.50 5.31
N SER A 245 4.53 -21.73 4.00
CA SER A 245 5.45 -22.49 3.18
C SER A 245 6.81 -21.78 2.95
N LEU A 246 6.86 -20.46 3.19
CA LEU A 246 8.09 -19.66 3.08
C LEU A 246 8.94 -19.68 4.37
N VAL A 247 8.52 -20.40 5.40
CA VAL A 247 9.29 -20.57 6.64
C VAL A 247 10.36 -21.64 6.41
N GLY A 248 11.64 -21.28 6.54
CA GLY A 248 12.77 -22.20 6.39
C GLY A 248 13.85 -21.68 5.45
N ASN A 249 14.69 -22.59 4.93
CA ASN A 249 15.77 -22.25 4.00
C ASN A 249 15.26 -22.12 2.57
N ILE A 250 14.58 -21.00 2.26
CA ILE A 250 14.13 -20.70 0.91
C ILE A 250 15.16 -19.81 0.22
N ASP A 251 15.53 -20.17 -1.01
CA ASP A 251 16.39 -19.36 -1.84
C ASP A 251 15.61 -18.22 -2.52
N PHE A 252 15.45 -17.12 -1.79
CA PHE A 252 14.84 -15.91 -2.32
C PHE A 252 15.65 -15.25 -3.46
N SER A 253 16.95 -15.54 -3.58
CA SER A 253 17.79 -15.03 -4.67
C SER A 253 17.33 -15.58 -6.01
N LYS A 254 16.98 -16.86 -6.06
CA LYS A 254 16.40 -17.48 -7.26
C LYS A 254 15.11 -16.80 -7.66
N ASN A 255 14.21 -16.55 -6.68
CA ASN A 255 12.96 -15.81 -6.96
C ASN A 255 13.25 -14.44 -7.56
N HIS A 256 14.21 -13.71 -7.00
CA HIS A 256 14.57 -12.38 -7.49
C HIS A 256 15.09 -12.40 -8.94
N GLU A 257 15.90 -13.37 -9.32
CA GLU A 257 16.35 -13.53 -10.71
C GLU A 257 15.19 -13.86 -11.65
N GLU A 258 14.23 -14.70 -11.23
CA GLU A 258 13.01 -14.97 -11.99
C GLU A 258 12.14 -13.71 -12.12
N VAL A 259 12.02 -12.89 -11.07
CA VAL A 259 11.31 -11.60 -11.12
C VAL A 259 11.95 -10.67 -12.16
N LYS A 260 13.27 -10.54 -12.19
CA LYS A 260 13.98 -9.73 -13.21
C LYS A 260 13.64 -10.18 -14.62
N GLN A 261 13.71 -11.48 -14.88
CA GLN A 261 13.42 -12.05 -16.20
C GLN A 261 11.96 -11.81 -16.63
N LEU A 262 11.00 -12.07 -15.74
CA LEU A 262 9.59 -11.86 -16.02
C LEU A 262 9.27 -10.37 -16.25
N VAL A 263 9.81 -9.48 -15.43
CA VAL A 263 9.62 -8.04 -15.59
C VAL A 263 10.18 -7.55 -16.93
N ASP A 264 11.38 -7.99 -17.33
CA ASP A 264 11.97 -7.64 -18.62
C ASP A 264 11.09 -8.09 -19.81
N LEU A 265 10.55 -9.30 -19.75
CA LEU A 265 9.60 -9.81 -20.76
C LEU A 265 8.31 -8.99 -20.83
N ILE A 266 7.74 -8.64 -19.66
CA ILE A 266 6.51 -7.83 -19.57
C ILE A 266 6.75 -6.43 -20.15
N VAL A 267 7.87 -5.80 -19.79
CA VAL A 267 8.24 -4.46 -20.29
C VAL A 267 8.44 -4.46 -21.80
N LYS A 268 9.16 -5.45 -22.35
CA LYS A 268 9.33 -5.60 -23.81
C LYS A 268 7.99 -5.74 -24.52
N ARG A 269 7.09 -6.59 -24.01
CA ARG A 269 5.75 -6.77 -24.55
C ARG A 269 4.93 -5.47 -24.51
N ARG A 270 4.94 -4.75 -23.40
CA ARG A 270 4.21 -3.48 -23.25
C ARG A 270 4.72 -2.37 -24.16
N LYS A 271 6.05 -2.32 -24.39
CA LYS A 271 6.67 -1.36 -25.34
C LYS A 271 6.36 -1.69 -26.80
N ALA A 272 6.20 -2.96 -27.13
CA ALA A 272 5.85 -3.39 -28.48
C ALA A 272 4.36 -3.13 -28.84
N LEU A 273 3.51 -2.86 -27.84
CA LEU A 273 2.07 -2.57 -28.02
C LEU A 273 1.76 -1.05 -28.07
N LYS A 274 2.75 -0.21 -27.81
CA LYS A 274 2.69 1.26 -27.93
C LYS A 274 3.21 1.71 -29.29
#